data_f1e416b75f601afb2210994f3179a14a
#
_entry.id   f1e416b75f601afb2210994f3179a14a
#
_cell.length_a   1.000
_cell.length_b   1.000
_cell.length_c   1.000
_cell.angle_alpha   90.00
_cell.angle_beta   90.00
_cell.angle_gamma   90.00
#
_symmetry.space_group_name_H-M   'P 1'
#
loop_
_entity.id
_entity.type
_entity.pdbx_description
1 polymer ?
#
loop_
_entity_poly.entity_id
_entity_poly.type
_entity_poly.pdbx_seq_one_letter_code
_entity_poly.pdbx_strand_id
1 'polypeptide(L)'
;MVARLRTNNSGVRNKHWKGAQIKELCLDIKFWVVFFIAFLSMIANGPISTFAPLIIRGMGFSGLKSLLLFMPAGAYAGTLQLIFPFIAYKYPNSRAYLVMIAQAGTTLAALLLWKLPMGATGGLLFAIYILPTIGAGYAPADAPRYAPGFIVVVVTSIVAGILAGVYRILCVMTNKSRDKAGTMEAFDNAYEDDLTDVKNPQFRYTL
;
A
#
# COMPACT_ATOMS: atom_id res chain seq x y z
N MET A 1 -11.27 7.33 -22.78
CA MET A 1 -10.42 7.72 -21.63
C MET A 1 -10.68 9.18 -21.19
N VAL A 2 -10.70 10.14 -22.10
CA VAL A 2 -10.98 11.58 -21.83
C VAL A 2 -12.33 11.82 -21.15
N ALA A 3 -13.40 11.12 -21.53
CA ALA A 3 -14.73 11.27 -20.91
C ALA A 3 -14.76 10.93 -19.40
N ARG A 4 -13.95 9.97 -18.94
CA ARG A 4 -13.84 9.63 -17.52
C ARG A 4 -13.06 10.69 -16.70
N LEU A 5 -12.13 11.38 -17.32
CA LEU A 5 -11.38 12.47 -16.70
C LEU A 5 -12.27 13.71 -16.56
N ARG A 6 -13.16 13.94 -17.55
CA ARG A 6 -14.17 15.02 -17.50
C ARG A 6 -15.16 14.86 -16.33
N THR A 7 -15.65 13.64 -16.10
CA THR A 7 -16.58 13.39 -14.98
C THR A 7 -15.98 13.63 -13.61
N ASN A 8 -14.65 13.62 -13.49
CA ASN A 8 -13.95 13.85 -12.22
C ASN A 8 -13.32 15.26 -12.14
N ASN A 9 -13.61 16.14 -13.10
CA ASN A 9 -13.02 17.48 -13.22
C ASN A 9 -11.50 17.52 -13.03
N SER A 10 -10.81 16.42 -13.41
CA SER A 10 -9.35 16.37 -13.38
C SER A 10 -8.79 16.99 -14.67
N GLY A 11 -7.78 17.84 -14.53
CA GLY A 11 -7.20 18.62 -15.61
C GLY A 11 -6.73 17.79 -16.81
N VAL A 12 -6.68 18.43 -17.97
CA VAL A 12 -6.16 17.83 -19.21
C VAL A 12 -4.64 17.66 -19.10
N ARG A 13 -4.12 16.56 -19.65
CA ARG A 13 -2.69 16.25 -19.66
C ARG A 13 -1.87 17.35 -20.33
N ASN A 14 -1.27 18.22 -19.54
CA ASN A 14 -0.29 19.18 -19.99
C ASN A 14 1.12 18.55 -19.96
N LYS A 15 1.90 18.73 -21.04
CA LYS A 15 3.26 18.19 -21.15
C LYS A 15 4.33 19.19 -20.68
N HIS A 16 3.96 20.41 -20.32
CA HIS A 16 4.89 21.43 -19.87
C HIS A 16 5.16 21.32 -18.36
N TRP A 17 6.45 21.32 -18.02
CA TRP A 17 6.88 21.34 -16.63
C TRP A 17 6.61 22.71 -15.99
N LYS A 18 5.78 22.71 -14.93
CA LYS A 18 5.49 23.91 -14.11
C LYS A 18 6.10 23.78 -12.74
N GLY A 19 7.21 24.48 -12.46
CA GLY A 19 7.91 24.43 -11.17
C GLY A 19 7.03 24.84 -9.98
N ALA A 20 6.01 25.67 -10.19
CA ALA A 20 5.03 26.03 -9.19
C ALA A 20 4.19 24.84 -8.72
N GLN A 21 3.80 23.94 -9.62
CA GLN A 21 3.03 22.73 -9.29
C GLN A 21 3.87 21.72 -8.49
N ILE A 22 5.19 21.67 -8.74
CA ILE A 22 6.09 20.81 -7.94
C ILE A 22 6.20 21.33 -6.51
N LYS A 23 6.34 22.65 -6.32
CA LYS A 23 6.36 23.24 -4.98
C LYS A 23 5.06 22.97 -4.23
N GLU A 24 3.93 23.09 -4.90
CA GLU A 24 2.60 22.80 -4.34
C GLU A 24 2.48 21.32 -3.92
N LEU A 25 2.94 20.39 -4.76
CA LEU A 25 2.99 18.97 -4.43
C LEU A 25 3.85 18.70 -3.19
N CYS A 26 5.03 19.30 -3.10
CA CYS A 26 5.93 19.14 -1.94
C CYS A 26 5.36 19.73 -0.66
N LEU A 27 4.46 20.70 -0.75
CA LEU A 27 3.76 21.31 0.39
C LEU A 27 2.48 20.56 0.78
N ASP A 28 1.97 19.69 -0.08
CA ASP A 28 0.76 18.91 0.22
C ASP A 28 1.08 17.75 1.18
N ILE A 29 0.50 17.81 2.38
CA ILE A 29 0.64 16.76 3.40
C ILE A 29 0.15 15.39 2.90
N LYS A 30 -0.85 15.35 2.01
CA LYS A 30 -1.38 14.11 1.45
C LYS A 30 -0.34 13.39 0.59
N PHE A 31 0.46 14.14 -0.17
CA PHE A 31 1.59 13.58 -0.92
C PHE A 31 2.57 12.87 0.00
N TRP A 32 2.98 13.50 1.08
CA TRP A 32 3.91 12.91 2.04
C TRP A 32 3.35 11.69 2.74
N VAL A 33 2.07 11.72 3.11
CA VAL A 33 1.41 10.56 3.71
C VAL A 33 1.42 9.37 2.76
N VAL A 34 1.05 9.55 1.48
CA VAL A 34 1.10 8.48 0.46
C VAL A 34 2.54 8.03 0.21
N PHE A 35 3.48 8.96 0.15
CA PHE A 35 4.91 8.65 0.01
C PHE A 35 5.40 7.75 1.15
N PHE A 36 5.11 8.10 2.41
CA PHE A 36 5.52 7.28 3.55
C PHE A 36 4.79 5.94 3.62
N ILE A 37 3.52 5.85 3.22
CA ILE A 37 2.85 4.56 3.08
C ILE A 37 3.59 3.67 2.09
N ALA A 38 3.91 4.18 0.90
CA ALA A 38 4.64 3.43 -0.12
C ALA A 38 6.06 3.07 0.35
N PHE A 39 6.77 4.01 0.94
CA PHE A 39 8.14 3.82 1.44
C PHE A 39 8.21 2.75 2.53
N LEU A 40 7.36 2.85 3.56
CA LEU A 40 7.30 1.87 4.65
C LEU A 40 6.86 0.48 4.14
N SER A 41 5.95 0.46 3.17
CA SER A 41 5.52 -0.76 2.51
C SER A 41 6.67 -1.42 1.72
N MET A 42 7.56 -0.63 1.10
CA MET A 42 8.70 -1.14 0.32
C MET A 42 9.86 -1.61 1.20
N ILE A 43 10.08 -1.03 2.37
CA ILE A 43 11.07 -1.54 3.35
C ILE A 43 10.85 -3.03 3.61
N ALA A 44 9.62 -3.44 3.67
CA ALA A 44 9.23 -4.81 3.87
C ALA A 44 9.40 -5.72 2.62
N ASN A 45 9.51 -5.21 1.37
CA ASN A 45 9.38 -6.04 0.15
C ASN A 45 10.67 -6.77 -0.31
N GLY A 46 11.84 -6.14 -0.23
CA GLY A 46 13.07 -6.68 -0.83
C GLY A 46 13.49 -8.06 -0.30
N PRO A 47 13.56 -8.25 1.00
CA PRO A 47 14.15 -9.47 1.58
C PRO A 47 13.23 -10.69 1.64
N ILE A 48 11.92 -10.59 1.53
CA ILE A 48 11.03 -11.77 1.62
C ILE A 48 11.28 -12.75 0.48
N SER A 49 11.36 -12.26 -0.75
CA SER A 49 11.61 -13.13 -1.90
C SER A 49 12.92 -13.92 -1.74
N THR A 50 13.92 -13.33 -1.08
CA THR A 50 15.23 -13.93 -0.87
C THR A 50 15.26 -14.84 0.38
N PHE A 51 14.63 -14.41 1.48
CA PHE A 51 14.78 -15.10 2.77
C PHE A 51 13.64 -16.07 3.10
N ALA A 52 12.44 -15.95 2.52
CA ALA A 52 11.36 -16.89 2.78
C ALA A 52 11.72 -18.34 2.44
N PRO A 53 12.37 -18.68 1.31
CA PRO A 53 12.86 -20.02 1.05
C PRO A 53 13.90 -20.51 2.08
N LEU A 54 14.73 -19.61 2.61
CA LEU A 54 15.72 -19.93 3.64
C LEU A 54 15.07 -20.25 4.98
N ILE A 55 14.01 -19.52 5.35
CA ILE A 55 13.20 -19.79 6.55
C ILE A 55 12.55 -21.18 6.42
N ILE A 56 11.95 -21.49 5.26
CA ILE A 56 11.37 -22.80 5.00
C ILE A 56 12.43 -23.91 5.08
N ARG A 57 13.63 -23.66 4.55
CA ARG A 57 14.75 -24.58 4.68
C ARG A 57 15.17 -24.80 6.14
N GLY A 58 15.16 -23.74 6.96
CA GLY A 58 15.40 -23.81 8.40
C GLY A 58 14.40 -24.66 9.18
N MET A 59 13.20 -24.93 8.60
CA MET A 59 12.24 -25.89 9.16
C MET A 59 12.56 -27.35 8.84
N GLY A 60 13.70 -27.64 8.20
CA GLY A 60 14.13 -29.00 7.86
C GLY A 60 13.79 -29.49 6.46
N PHE A 61 13.26 -28.64 5.58
CA PHE A 61 13.00 -29.00 4.18
C PHE A 61 14.25 -28.89 3.31
N SER A 62 14.37 -29.76 2.30
CA SER A 62 15.44 -29.65 1.29
C SER A 62 15.29 -28.37 0.47
N GLY A 63 16.40 -27.89 -0.13
CA GLY A 63 16.38 -26.63 -0.90
C GLY A 63 15.32 -26.58 -2.00
N LEU A 64 15.17 -27.69 -2.77
CA LEU A 64 14.15 -27.77 -3.82
C LEU A 64 12.72 -27.76 -3.24
N LYS A 65 12.46 -28.50 -2.17
CA LYS A 65 11.17 -28.50 -1.48
C LYS A 65 10.84 -27.13 -0.90
N SER A 66 11.82 -26.40 -0.39
CA SER A 66 11.63 -25.04 0.13
C SER A 66 11.19 -24.07 -0.95
N LEU A 67 11.73 -24.16 -2.16
CA LEU A 67 11.31 -23.36 -3.31
C LEU A 67 9.89 -23.73 -3.74
N LEU A 68 9.56 -25.02 -3.84
CA LEU A 68 8.23 -25.48 -4.19
C LEU A 68 7.16 -25.02 -3.16
N LEU A 69 7.48 -25.10 -1.87
CA LEU A 69 6.60 -24.65 -0.79
C LEU A 69 6.44 -23.12 -0.76
N PHE A 70 7.34 -22.36 -1.38
CA PHE A 70 7.20 -20.90 -1.51
C PHE A 70 6.33 -20.50 -2.70
N MET A 71 6.15 -21.32 -3.73
CA MET A 71 5.34 -21.01 -4.92
C MET A 71 3.90 -20.55 -4.60
N PRO A 72 3.16 -21.17 -3.65
CA PRO A 72 1.81 -20.71 -3.31
C PRO A 72 1.75 -19.27 -2.82
N ALA A 73 2.82 -18.75 -2.22
CA ALA A 73 2.91 -17.34 -1.80
C ALA A 73 2.83 -16.38 -3.01
N GLY A 74 3.50 -16.73 -4.11
CA GLY A 74 3.42 -15.95 -5.36
C GLY A 74 2.03 -16.00 -5.99
N ALA A 75 1.37 -17.16 -6.01
CA ALA A 75 0.01 -17.31 -6.49
C ALA A 75 -0.98 -16.49 -5.65
N TYR A 76 -0.85 -16.52 -4.32
CA TYR A 76 -1.64 -15.69 -3.42
C TYR A 76 -1.45 -14.19 -3.69
N ALA A 77 -0.21 -13.72 -3.78
CA ALA A 77 0.09 -12.32 -4.08
C ALA A 77 -0.51 -11.88 -5.42
N GLY A 78 -0.34 -12.68 -6.48
CA GLY A 78 -0.91 -12.41 -7.80
C GLY A 78 -2.43 -12.36 -7.78
N THR A 79 -3.08 -13.25 -7.03
CA THR A 79 -4.53 -13.25 -6.85
C THR A 79 -5.02 -11.99 -6.15
N LEU A 80 -4.33 -11.53 -5.09
CA LEU A 80 -4.68 -10.28 -4.41
C LEU A 80 -4.49 -9.06 -5.30
N GLN A 81 -3.46 -9.04 -6.15
CA GLN A 81 -3.22 -7.96 -7.11
C GLN A 81 -4.32 -7.85 -8.17
N LEU A 82 -5.08 -8.91 -8.43
CA LEU A 82 -6.26 -8.88 -9.30
C LEU A 82 -7.54 -8.52 -8.51
N ILE A 83 -7.72 -9.09 -7.33
CA ILE A 83 -8.93 -8.92 -6.53
C ILE A 83 -9.04 -7.49 -5.97
N PHE A 84 -7.96 -6.91 -5.43
CA PHE A 84 -8.01 -5.61 -4.79
C PHE A 84 -8.39 -4.47 -5.76
N PRO A 85 -7.80 -4.36 -6.96
CA PRO A 85 -8.25 -3.38 -7.94
C PRO A 85 -9.68 -3.62 -8.42
N PHE A 86 -10.12 -4.88 -8.52
CA PHE A 86 -11.49 -5.21 -8.88
C PHE A 86 -12.49 -4.74 -7.81
N ILE A 87 -12.20 -4.97 -6.53
CA ILE A 87 -13.00 -4.45 -5.41
C ILE A 87 -13.00 -2.92 -5.41
N ALA A 88 -11.83 -2.30 -5.58
CA ALA A 88 -11.70 -0.84 -5.64
C ALA A 88 -12.44 -0.21 -6.83
N TYR A 89 -12.61 -0.95 -7.93
CA TYR A 89 -13.42 -0.55 -9.07
C TYR A 89 -14.92 -0.64 -8.77
N LYS A 90 -15.35 -1.76 -8.17
CA LYS A 90 -16.78 -2.05 -7.92
C LYS A 90 -17.34 -1.21 -6.76
N TYR A 91 -16.54 -0.98 -5.72
CA TYR A 91 -16.96 -0.24 -4.53
C TYR A 91 -16.18 1.07 -4.44
N PRO A 92 -16.80 2.23 -4.74
CA PRO A 92 -16.14 3.51 -4.57
C PRO A 92 -15.80 3.73 -3.09
N ASN A 93 -14.72 4.47 -2.83
CA ASN A 93 -14.23 4.80 -1.48
C ASN A 93 -13.69 3.63 -0.64
N SER A 94 -13.33 2.49 -1.27
CA SER A 94 -12.79 1.31 -0.60
C SER A 94 -11.25 1.22 -0.58
N ARG A 95 -10.54 2.06 -1.34
CA ARG A 95 -9.08 1.96 -1.56
C ARG A 95 -8.28 2.00 -0.26
N ALA A 96 -8.56 2.98 0.61
CA ALA A 96 -7.84 3.11 1.87
C ALA A 96 -8.09 1.92 2.81
N TYR A 97 -9.31 1.39 2.82
CA TYR A 97 -9.64 0.19 3.60
C TYR A 97 -8.90 -1.05 3.10
N LEU A 98 -8.77 -1.22 1.78
CA LEU A 98 -8.00 -2.33 1.20
C LEU A 98 -6.52 -2.26 1.61
N VAL A 99 -5.92 -1.06 1.60
CA VAL A 99 -4.56 -0.86 2.10
C VAL A 99 -4.45 -1.21 3.59
N MET A 100 -5.39 -0.76 4.42
CA MET A 100 -5.40 -1.08 5.86
C MET A 100 -5.54 -2.59 6.11
N ILE A 101 -6.41 -3.28 5.36
CA ILE A 101 -6.59 -4.74 5.46
C ILE A 101 -5.31 -5.47 5.05
N ALA A 102 -4.66 -5.03 3.96
CA ALA A 102 -3.40 -5.61 3.51
C ALA A 102 -2.30 -5.45 4.57
N GLN A 103 -2.18 -4.27 5.18
CA GLN A 103 -1.20 -4.00 6.24
C GLN A 103 -1.49 -4.80 7.52
N ALA A 104 -2.77 -4.97 7.87
CA ALA A 104 -3.17 -5.82 9.00
C ALA A 104 -2.80 -7.29 8.76
N GLY A 105 -3.02 -7.79 7.53
CA GLY A 105 -2.60 -9.14 7.14
C GLY A 105 -1.10 -9.34 7.23
N THR A 106 -0.31 -8.38 6.74
CA THR A 106 1.16 -8.41 6.83
C THR A 106 1.64 -8.36 8.29
N THR A 107 1.03 -7.52 9.11
CA THR A 107 1.34 -7.43 10.55
C THR A 107 1.07 -8.77 11.24
N LEU A 108 -0.09 -9.38 10.98
CA LEU A 108 -0.46 -10.68 11.54
C LEU A 108 0.54 -11.76 11.12
N ALA A 109 0.88 -11.83 9.82
CA ALA A 109 1.84 -12.79 9.30
C ALA A 109 3.23 -12.64 9.95
N ALA A 110 3.72 -11.40 10.09
CA ALA A 110 5.00 -11.12 10.73
C ALA A 110 5.01 -11.48 12.22
N LEU A 111 3.90 -11.23 12.94
CA LEU A 111 3.74 -11.63 14.34
C LEU A 111 3.74 -13.16 14.50
N LEU A 112 3.06 -13.87 13.61
CA LEU A 112 3.06 -15.34 13.61
C LEU A 112 4.46 -15.89 13.37
N LEU A 113 5.19 -15.36 12.40
CA LEU A 113 6.58 -15.78 12.12
C LEU A 113 7.53 -15.48 13.27
N TRP A 114 7.30 -14.37 13.99
CA TRP A 114 8.13 -14.01 15.15
C TRP A 114 7.84 -14.89 16.37
N LYS A 115 6.57 -15.19 16.65
CA LYS A 115 6.16 -15.84 17.91
C LYS A 115 6.04 -17.35 17.83
N LEU A 116 5.72 -17.93 16.67
CA LEU A 116 5.55 -19.37 16.54
C LEU A 116 6.88 -20.12 16.68
N PRO A 117 6.90 -21.27 17.37
CA PRO A 117 8.07 -22.14 17.41
C PRO A 117 8.34 -22.76 16.05
N MET A 118 9.61 -23.03 15.74
CA MET A 118 10.02 -23.64 14.46
C MET A 118 9.37 -25.00 14.16
N GLY A 119 8.90 -25.70 15.19
CA GLY A 119 8.15 -26.96 15.04
C GLY A 119 6.70 -26.80 14.55
N ALA A 120 6.14 -25.58 14.60
CA ALA A 120 4.78 -25.31 14.12
C ALA A 120 4.74 -25.05 12.60
N THR A 121 5.22 -26.02 11.81
CA THR A 121 5.46 -25.92 10.36
C THR A 121 4.22 -25.41 9.60
N GLY A 122 3.02 -25.91 9.92
CA GLY A 122 1.78 -25.48 9.25
C GLY A 122 1.45 -24.00 9.50
N GLY A 123 1.58 -23.53 10.74
CA GLY A 123 1.35 -22.12 11.09
C GLY A 123 2.38 -21.18 10.47
N LEU A 124 3.64 -21.60 10.42
CA LEU A 124 4.71 -20.83 9.79
C LEU A 124 4.53 -20.74 8.27
N LEU A 125 4.16 -21.83 7.59
CA LEU A 125 3.86 -21.82 6.15
C LEU A 125 2.65 -20.93 5.86
N PHE A 126 1.58 -21.01 6.65
CA PHE A 126 0.42 -20.13 6.51
C PHE A 126 0.81 -18.66 6.63
N ALA A 127 1.64 -18.31 7.62
CA ALA A 127 2.16 -16.97 7.79
C ALA A 127 2.99 -16.52 6.58
N ILE A 128 3.87 -17.39 6.05
CA ILE A 128 4.66 -17.11 4.84
C ILE A 128 3.75 -16.87 3.63
N TYR A 129 2.62 -17.55 3.51
CA TYR A 129 1.70 -17.36 2.38
C TYR A 129 0.93 -16.03 2.45
N ILE A 130 0.60 -15.56 3.63
CA ILE A 130 -0.08 -14.26 3.82
C ILE A 130 0.92 -13.08 3.75
N LEU A 131 2.18 -13.32 4.10
CA LEU A 131 3.21 -12.28 4.19
C LEU A 131 3.52 -11.54 2.87
N PRO A 132 3.46 -12.13 1.64
CA PRO A 132 3.84 -11.46 0.39
C PRO A 132 3.02 -10.25 0.02
N THR A 133 2.15 -9.80 0.88
CA THR A 133 1.54 -8.50 0.66
C THR A 133 2.59 -7.39 0.67
N ILE A 134 3.68 -7.52 1.43
CA ILE A 134 4.78 -6.52 1.44
C ILE A 134 6.01 -7.09 2.18
N GLY A 135 7.20 -7.02 1.63
CA GLY A 135 8.45 -7.66 2.08
C GLY A 135 9.29 -6.99 3.20
N ALA A 136 10.28 -7.64 3.78
CA ALA A 136 11.08 -7.19 4.94
C ALA A 136 12.59 -7.28 4.78
N GLY A 137 13.34 -6.49 5.56
CA GLY A 137 14.79 -6.55 5.70
C GLY A 137 15.24 -7.60 6.72
N TYR A 138 15.93 -8.67 6.25
CA TYR A 138 16.53 -9.68 7.12
C TYR A 138 18.05 -9.69 6.97
N ALA A 139 18.78 -9.79 8.08
CA ALA A 139 20.21 -9.98 8.05
C ALA A 139 20.55 -11.48 8.15
N PRO A 140 21.51 -12.00 7.36
CA PRO A 140 21.92 -13.41 7.45
C PRO A 140 22.40 -13.83 8.85
N ALA A 141 22.92 -12.86 9.63
CA ALA A 141 23.37 -13.08 11.01
C ALA A 141 22.23 -13.44 11.99
N ASP A 142 20.98 -13.15 11.64
CA ASP A 142 19.81 -13.37 12.52
C ASP A 142 19.15 -14.75 12.32
N ALA A 143 19.72 -15.60 11.45
CA ALA A 143 19.22 -16.96 11.20
C ALA A 143 19.25 -17.80 12.50
N PRO A 144 18.31 -18.74 12.67
CA PRO A 144 17.20 -19.11 11.79
C PRO A 144 15.89 -18.34 12.06
N ARG A 145 15.83 -17.53 13.10
CA ARG A 145 14.57 -16.89 13.56
C ARG A 145 14.30 -15.52 12.96
N TYR A 146 15.31 -14.81 12.47
CA TYR A 146 15.20 -13.47 11.88
C TYR A 146 14.34 -12.48 12.67
N ALA A 147 14.33 -12.57 14.00
CA ALA A 147 13.46 -11.79 14.87
C ALA A 147 13.53 -10.27 14.65
N PRO A 148 14.71 -9.62 14.50
CA PRO A 148 14.80 -8.20 14.23
C PRO A 148 14.09 -7.80 12.94
N GLY A 149 14.21 -8.61 11.87
CA GLY A 149 13.54 -8.38 10.61
C GLY A 149 12.02 -8.40 10.75
N PHE A 150 11.45 -9.36 11.48
CA PHE A 150 10.00 -9.42 11.72
C PHE A 150 9.49 -8.25 12.55
N ILE A 151 10.26 -7.79 13.54
CA ILE A 151 9.92 -6.58 14.33
C ILE A 151 9.82 -5.36 13.42
N VAL A 152 10.79 -5.17 12.52
CA VAL A 152 10.76 -4.07 11.54
C VAL A 152 9.51 -4.15 10.68
N VAL A 153 9.13 -5.34 10.18
CA VAL A 153 7.90 -5.52 9.39
C VAL A 153 6.67 -5.16 10.20
N VAL A 154 6.56 -5.65 11.44
CA VAL A 154 5.42 -5.35 12.31
C VAL A 154 5.27 -3.84 12.50
N VAL A 155 6.36 -3.17 12.88
CA VAL A 155 6.34 -1.73 13.11
C VAL A 155 5.99 -0.95 11.85
N THR A 156 6.66 -1.23 10.73
CA THR A 156 6.43 -0.51 9.46
C THR A 156 5.03 -0.76 8.90
N SER A 157 4.49 -1.97 9.02
CA SER A 157 3.13 -2.30 8.57
C SER A 157 2.05 -1.63 9.43
N ILE A 158 2.23 -1.60 10.75
CA ILE A 158 1.31 -0.89 11.66
C ILE A 158 1.31 0.61 11.32
N VAL A 159 2.49 1.22 11.19
CA VAL A 159 2.60 2.65 10.85
C VAL A 159 1.99 2.94 9.49
N ALA A 160 2.27 2.12 8.46
CA ALA A 160 1.68 2.28 7.13
C ALA A 160 0.14 2.14 7.16
N GLY A 161 -0.40 1.21 7.96
CA GLY A 161 -1.85 1.05 8.15
C GLY A 161 -2.49 2.26 8.82
N ILE A 162 -1.85 2.81 9.85
CA ILE A 162 -2.30 4.06 10.51
C ILE A 162 -2.27 5.23 9.53
N LEU A 163 -1.18 5.38 8.77
CA LEU A 163 -1.06 6.43 7.76
C LEU A 163 -2.13 6.32 6.67
N ALA A 164 -2.53 5.11 6.25
CA ALA A 164 -3.63 4.92 5.32
C ALA A 164 -4.97 5.42 5.90
N GLY A 165 -5.21 5.19 7.20
CA GLY A 165 -6.35 5.76 7.93
C GLY A 165 -6.30 7.29 7.98
N VAL A 166 -5.15 7.86 8.31
CA VAL A 166 -4.92 9.32 8.31
C VAL A 166 -5.17 9.92 6.93
N TYR A 167 -4.63 9.31 5.88
CA TYR A 167 -4.87 9.74 4.49
C TYR A 167 -6.37 9.80 4.18
N ARG A 168 -7.12 8.74 4.55
CA ARG A 168 -8.56 8.71 4.37
C ARG A 168 -9.27 9.86 5.09
N ILE A 169 -8.90 10.11 6.35
CA ILE A 169 -9.48 11.20 7.15
C ILE A 169 -9.21 12.55 6.48
N LEU A 170 -7.99 12.81 6.05
CA LEU A 170 -7.60 14.04 5.36
C LEU A 170 -8.40 14.24 4.06
N CYS A 171 -8.58 13.19 3.27
CA CYS A 171 -9.38 13.24 2.05
C CYS A 171 -10.86 13.51 2.33
N VAL A 172 -11.45 12.84 3.33
CA VAL A 172 -12.84 13.07 3.76
C VAL A 172 -13.03 14.49 4.25
N MET A 173 -12.12 14.99 5.09
CA MET A 173 -12.20 16.37 5.60
C MET A 173 -12.12 17.40 4.47
N THR A 174 -11.19 17.20 3.52
CA THR A 174 -11.04 18.08 2.35
C THR A 174 -12.30 18.06 1.48
N ASN A 175 -12.85 16.86 1.19
CA ASN A 175 -14.06 16.73 0.40
C ASN A 175 -15.23 17.43 1.09
N LYS A 176 -15.45 17.20 2.39
CA LYS A 176 -16.51 17.86 3.18
C LYS A 176 -16.36 19.37 3.22
N SER A 177 -15.13 19.89 3.34
CA SER A 177 -14.88 21.33 3.31
C SER A 177 -15.27 21.95 1.96
N ARG A 178 -14.93 21.25 0.86
CA ARG A 178 -15.28 21.67 -0.50
C ARG A 178 -16.79 21.59 -0.77
N ASP A 179 -17.46 20.57 -0.23
CA ASP A 179 -18.92 20.42 -0.34
C ASP A 179 -19.66 21.58 0.37
N LYS A 180 -19.13 22.01 1.52
CA LYS A 180 -19.70 23.17 2.26
C LYS A 180 -19.45 24.51 1.57
N ALA A 181 -18.34 24.64 0.84
CA ALA A 181 -18.02 25.86 0.10
C ALA A 181 -18.92 26.06 -1.15
N GLY A 182 -19.64 25.02 -1.57
CA GLY A 182 -20.51 25.03 -2.75
C GLY A 182 -19.72 24.89 -4.07
N THR A 183 -20.44 24.64 -5.15
CA THR A 183 -19.88 24.65 -6.51
C THR A 183 -19.91 26.09 -7.03
N MET A 184 -18.74 26.64 -7.34
CA MET A 184 -18.67 27.90 -8.08
C MET A 184 -19.06 27.62 -9.53
N GLU A 185 -20.17 28.22 -10.02
CA GLU A 185 -20.67 28.04 -11.40
C GLU A 185 -19.64 28.38 -12.48
N ALA A 186 -18.63 29.21 -12.15
CA ALA A 186 -17.56 29.62 -13.06
C ALA A 186 -16.47 28.54 -13.31
N PHE A 187 -16.53 27.36 -12.69
CA PHE A 187 -15.47 26.33 -12.75
C PHE A 187 -15.79 25.13 -13.64
N ASP A 188 -16.83 25.20 -14.49
CA ASP A 188 -17.16 24.12 -15.42
C ASP A 188 -16.04 23.80 -16.41
N ASN A 189 -15.10 24.71 -16.60
CA ASN A 189 -13.92 24.57 -17.46
C ASN A 189 -12.60 24.34 -16.69
N ALA A 190 -12.65 23.89 -15.44
CA ALA A 190 -11.47 23.64 -14.64
C ALA A 190 -10.47 22.63 -15.27
N TYR A 191 -10.93 21.80 -16.20
CA TYR A 191 -10.10 20.91 -17.01
C TYR A 191 -9.32 21.63 -18.12
N GLU A 192 -9.72 22.84 -18.54
CA GLU A 192 -9.00 23.66 -19.53
C GLU A 192 -7.92 24.52 -18.86
N ASP A 193 -8.11 24.92 -17.62
CA ASP A 193 -7.23 25.81 -16.88
C ASP A 193 -5.99 25.13 -16.28
N ASP A 194 -5.81 23.81 -16.47
CA ASP A 194 -4.68 23.03 -15.97
C ASP A 194 -4.43 23.26 -14.46
N LEU A 195 -5.51 23.27 -13.68
CA LEU A 195 -5.46 23.43 -12.23
C LEU A 195 -5.02 22.15 -11.52
N THR A 196 -4.25 22.31 -10.46
CA THR A 196 -3.89 21.20 -9.58
C THR A 196 -5.07 20.75 -8.74
N ASP A 197 -5.04 19.50 -8.25
CA ASP A 197 -6.06 18.94 -7.35
C ASP A 197 -6.29 19.81 -6.10
N VAL A 198 -5.26 20.54 -5.65
CA VAL A 198 -5.33 21.43 -4.49
C VAL A 198 -6.10 22.69 -4.82
N LYS A 199 -5.88 23.29 -5.99
CA LYS A 199 -6.49 24.54 -6.43
C LYS A 199 -7.88 24.38 -7.05
N ASN A 200 -8.20 23.17 -7.52
CA ASN A 200 -9.51 22.90 -8.12
C ASN A 200 -10.58 22.65 -7.04
N PRO A 201 -11.53 23.55 -6.82
CA PRO A 201 -12.56 23.41 -5.77
C PRO A 201 -13.58 22.30 -6.09
N GLN A 202 -13.75 21.94 -7.36
CA GLN A 202 -14.67 20.89 -7.79
C GLN A 202 -14.06 19.47 -7.70
N PHE A 203 -12.72 19.36 -7.61
CA PHE A 203 -12.08 18.07 -7.49
C PHE A 203 -12.44 17.37 -6.17
N ARG A 204 -12.74 16.08 -6.24
CA ARG A 204 -13.01 15.22 -5.07
C ARG A 204 -12.02 14.07 -5.02
N TYR A 205 -11.39 13.92 -3.86
CA TYR A 205 -10.49 12.78 -3.64
C TYR A 205 -11.29 11.49 -3.56
N THR A 206 -10.88 10.47 -4.32
CA THR A 206 -11.41 9.11 -4.21
C THR A 206 -10.80 8.44 -2.96
N LEU A 207 -11.66 7.88 -2.10
CA LEU A 207 -11.32 7.33 -0.78
C LEU A 207 -10.98 5.84 -0.82
#